data_9abcd8dfd78d4ed84e70da5520576685
#
_entry.id   9abcd8dfd78d4ed84e70da5520576685
#
_cell.length_a   1.000
_cell.length_b   1.000
_cell.length_c   1.000
_cell.angle_alpha   90.00
_cell.angle_beta   90.00
_cell.angle_gamma   90.00
#
_symmetry.space_group_name_H-M   'P 1'
#
loop_
_entity.id
_entity.type
_entity.pdbx_description
1 polymer ?
#
loop_
_entity_poly.entity_id
_entity_poly.type
_entity_poly.pdbx_seq_one_letter_code
_entity_poly.pdbx_strand_id
1 'polypeptide(L)'
;MNTFDLKEDEVFIRNQSDLSIILKVLEQKGKSISTTCSNVSPFGLKTTVDANVIRTSDTEVEIIKSYDETAYIERDEISKGIDLIDKYNVITGTLNADGGMALVAEGGLLNVINKPKILSPAQVCTLTYMVISSFDTMEQATNCAEYLKTKFIRFLISRLVGTAYMTYKQYGLVPLLDFSHPWTDQLLYEKYGLTQDEINHIETTIKPME
;
A
#
# COMPACT_ATOMS: atom_id res chain seq x y z
N MET A 1 21.76 -5.90 -8.13
CA MET A 1 21.05 -5.55 -9.37
C MET A 1 19.84 -6.47 -9.43
N ASN A 2 18.69 -6.08 -8.81
CA ASN A 2 17.49 -6.90 -8.86
C ASN A 2 16.79 -6.60 -10.18
N THR A 3 17.06 -7.43 -11.16
CA THR A 3 16.26 -7.52 -12.37
C THR A 3 14.87 -8.01 -11.98
N PHE A 4 13.84 -7.27 -12.32
CA PHE A 4 12.46 -7.70 -12.24
C PHE A 4 12.32 -8.99 -13.08
N ASP A 5 12.14 -10.12 -12.44
CA ASP A 5 11.84 -11.37 -13.14
C ASP A 5 10.32 -11.47 -13.29
N LEU A 6 9.81 -11.01 -14.43
CA LEU A 6 8.38 -11.11 -14.79
C LEU A 6 7.88 -12.56 -14.86
N LYS A 7 8.75 -13.55 -14.67
CA LYS A 7 8.37 -14.98 -14.68
C LYS A 7 7.87 -15.49 -13.34
N GLU A 8 8.14 -14.79 -12.23
CA GLU A 8 7.68 -15.21 -10.89
C GLU A 8 6.39 -14.53 -10.45
N ASP A 9 6.03 -13.38 -11.02
CA ASP A 9 4.81 -12.66 -10.67
C ASP A 9 3.83 -12.70 -11.84
N GLU A 10 2.61 -13.20 -11.61
CA GLU A 10 1.53 -13.17 -12.58
C GLU A 10 1.06 -11.72 -12.80
N VAL A 11 1.61 -11.08 -13.85
CA VAL A 11 1.18 -9.75 -14.28
C VAL A 11 -0.04 -9.89 -15.18
N PHE A 12 -1.17 -9.33 -14.76
CA PHE A 12 -2.40 -9.36 -15.55
C PHE A 12 -2.42 -8.26 -16.61
N ILE A 13 -1.91 -8.57 -17.80
CA ILE A 13 -1.96 -7.70 -18.97
C ILE A 13 -3.22 -8.06 -19.76
N ARG A 14 -4.15 -7.13 -19.90
CA ARG A 14 -5.45 -7.33 -20.57
C ARG A 14 -5.51 -6.71 -21.96
N ASN A 15 -4.69 -5.71 -22.21
CA ASN A 15 -4.64 -5.01 -23.50
C ASN A 15 -3.27 -4.37 -23.71
N GLN A 16 -3.08 -3.77 -24.90
CA GLN A 16 -1.83 -3.13 -25.29
C GLN A 16 -1.47 -1.93 -24.41
N SER A 17 -2.45 -1.19 -23.89
CA SER A 17 -2.21 -0.04 -23.01
C SER A 17 -1.65 -0.48 -21.66
N ASP A 18 -2.14 -1.58 -21.08
CA ASP A 18 -1.58 -2.15 -19.84
C ASP A 18 -0.08 -2.44 -20.01
N LEU A 19 0.27 -3.13 -21.11
CA LEU A 19 1.67 -3.49 -21.39
C LEU A 19 2.53 -2.25 -21.58
N SER A 20 2.08 -1.28 -22.36
CA SER A 20 2.81 -0.04 -22.63
C SER A 20 3.10 0.75 -21.37
N ILE A 21 2.09 0.94 -20.49
CA ILE A 21 2.24 1.64 -19.21
C ILE A 21 3.28 0.93 -18.32
N ILE A 22 3.17 -0.40 -18.19
CA ILE A 22 4.08 -1.19 -17.35
C ILE A 22 5.51 -1.09 -17.87
N LEU A 23 5.73 -1.21 -19.17
CA LEU A 23 7.06 -1.09 -19.77
C LEU A 23 7.70 0.27 -19.49
N LYS A 24 6.95 1.38 -19.62
CA LYS A 24 7.44 2.74 -19.29
C LYS A 24 7.88 2.88 -17.83
N VAL A 25 7.16 2.22 -16.90
CA VAL A 25 7.57 2.18 -15.49
C VAL A 25 8.86 1.38 -15.30
N LEU A 26 8.95 0.21 -15.91
CA LEU A 26 10.12 -0.68 -15.78
C LEU A 26 11.38 -0.11 -16.44
N GLU A 27 11.26 0.65 -17.53
CA GLU A 27 12.38 1.31 -18.22
C GLU A 27 13.13 2.29 -17.31
N GLN A 28 12.50 2.90 -16.33
CA GLN A 28 13.13 3.82 -15.39
C GLN A 28 14.04 3.13 -14.34
N LYS A 29 14.08 1.79 -14.31
CA LYS A 29 15.01 0.96 -13.50
C LYS A 29 15.11 1.37 -12.02
N GLY A 30 14.03 1.88 -11.43
CA GLY A 30 13.94 2.22 -10.01
C GLY A 30 13.73 1.00 -9.10
N LYS A 31 13.83 1.22 -7.78
CA LYS A 31 13.39 0.22 -6.80
C LYS A 31 11.87 0.23 -6.72
N SER A 32 11.29 -0.93 -6.39
CA SER A 32 9.87 -1.03 -6.06
C SER A 32 9.63 -0.71 -4.58
N ILE A 33 8.48 -0.12 -4.26
CA ILE A 33 8.03 0.11 -2.88
C ILE A 33 7.80 -1.22 -2.14
N SER A 34 7.63 -2.33 -2.86
CA SER A 34 7.53 -3.66 -2.25
C SER A 34 8.75 -4.01 -1.38
N THR A 35 9.91 -3.38 -1.63
CA THR A 35 11.13 -3.57 -0.83
C THR A 35 11.08 -2.93 0.55
N THR A 36 10.15 -2.00 0.79
CA THR A 36 9.91 -1.36 2.09
C THR A 36 8.70 -1.93 2.82
N CYS A 37 7.89 -2.75 2.12
CA CYS A 37 6.70 -3.35 2.71
C CYS A 37 7.07 -4.40 3.78
N SER A 38 6.31 -4.40 4.86
CA SER A 38 6.37 -5.49 5.84
C SER A 38 5.73 -6.77 5.28
N ASN A 39 6.01 -7.89 5.92
CA ASN A 39 5.13 -9.05 5.82
C ASN A 39 3.77 -8.77 6.49
N VAL A 40 2.80 -9.66 6.26
CA VAL A 40 1.53 -9.67 7.01
C VAL A 40 1.83 -9.81 8.51
N SER A 41 1.06 -9.11 9.35
CA SER A 41 1.29 -9.03 10.79
C SER A 41 2.63 -8.37 11.17
N PRO A 42 2.82 -7.09 10.83
CA PRO A 42 4.09 -6.38 11.01
C PRO A 42 4.56 -6.35 12.48
N PHE A 43 3.63 -6.27 13.42
CA PHE A 43 3.92 -6.23 14.87
C PHE A 43 3.67 -7.57 15.59
N GLY A 44 3.33 -8.65 14.86
CA GLY A 44 3.06 -9.97 15.45
C GLY A 44 1.68 -10.09 16.12
N LEU A 45 0.85 -9.04 16.08
CA LEU A 45 -0.43 -8.98 16.76
C LEU A 45 -1.55 -9.62 15.94
N LYS A 46 -2.32 -10.52 16.56
CA LYS A 46 -3.54 -11.12 16.00
C LYS A 46 -4.74 -10.16 16.16
N THR A 47 -5.79 -10.39 15.40
CA THR A 47 -7.07 -9.63 15.56
C THR A 47 -7.69 -9.82 16.93
N THR A 48 -7.48 -10.98 17.53
CA THR A 48 -7.98 -11.38 18.85
C THR A 48 -6.95 -11.15 19.96
N VAL A 49 -6.01 -10.20 19.78
CA VAL A 49 -5.04 -9.86 20.82
C VAL A 49 -5.75 -9.44 22.09
N ASP A 50 -5.33 -10.00 23.23
CA ASP A 50 -5.77 -9.56 24.54
C ASP A 50 -5.12 -8.20 24.82
N ALA A 51 -5.93 -7.17 24.99
CA ALA A 51 -5.45 -5.80 25.10
C ALA A 51 -6.47 -4.94 25.83
N ASN A 52 -5.98 -3.93 26.53
CA ASN A 52 -6.83 -3.02 27.30
C ASN A 52 -7.66 -2.11 26.36
N VAL A 53 -8.94 -1.91 26.71
CA VAL A 53 -9.81 -0.96 26.00
C VAL A 53 -9.48 0.49 26.36
N ILE A 54 -8.95 0.70 27.56
CA ILE A 54 -8.56 2.02 28.08
C ILE A 54 -7.07 1.95 28.42
N ARG A 55 -6.35 3.01 28.07
CA ARG A 55 -4.92 3.14 28.41
C ARG A 55 -4.74 3.18 29.92
N THR A 56 -3.88 2.34 30.43
CA THR A 56 -3.61 2.19 31.89
C THR A 56 -2.18 2.60 32.28
N SER A 57 -1.28 2.71 31.30
CA SER A 57 0.13 2.99 31.50
C SER A 57 0.69 3.89 30.38
N ASP A 58 1.71 4.70 30.68
CA ASP A 58 2.43 5.51 29.70
C ASP A 58 3.37 4.68 28.80
N THR A 59 3.66 3.44 29.21
CA THR A 59 4.47 2.49 28.43
C THR A 59 3.65 1.72 27.41
N GLU A 60 2.31 1.77 27.48
CA GLU A 60 1.43 1.16 26.49
C GLU A 60 1.46 1.90 25.13
N VAL A 61 1.36 1.10 24.08
CA VAL A 61 1.15 1.56 22.71
C VAL A 61 -0.28 1.31 22.27
N GLU A 62 -0.79 2.15 21.37
CA GLU A 62 -2.13 2.03 20.83
C GLU A 62 -2.16 1.04 19.67
N ILE A 63 -3.08 0.08 19.71
CA ILE A 63 -3.31 -0.88 18.63
C ILE A 63 -4.47 -0.40 17.76
N ILE A 64 -4.24 -0.26 16.47
CA ILE A 64 -5.28 -0.05 15.47
C ILE A 64 -5.78 -1.42 14.99
N LYS A 65 -7.02 -1.72 15.30
CA LYS A 65 -7.72 -2.96 14.90
C LYS A 65 -8.56 -2.72 13.64
N SER A 66 -9.23 -3.77 13.17
CA SER A 66 -10.24 -3.65 12.09
C SER A 66 -11.35 -2.67 12.48
N TYR A 67 -11.96 -2.03 11.48
CA TYR A 67 -13.06 -1.07 11.68
C TYR A 67 -12.71 0.12 12.58
N ASP A 68 -11.43 0.51 12.63
CA ASP A 68 -10.91 1.62 13.43
C ASP A 68 -11.12 1.48 14.95
N GLU A 69 -11.36 0.26 15.41
CA GLU A 69 -11.30 -0.03 16.85
C GLU A 69 -9.88 0.14 17.36
N THR A 70 -9.74 0.65 18.56
CA THR A 70 -8.47 0.83 19.25
C THR A 70 -8.40 0.02 20.54
N ALA A 71 -7.19 -0.34 20.94
CA ALA A 71 -6.88 -0.97 22.21
C ALA A 71 -5.44 -0.62 22.62
N TYR A 72 -5.01 -1.01 23.80
CA TYR A 72 -3.69 -0.68 24.34
C TYR A 72 -3.01 -1.94 24.86
N ILE A 73 -1.70 -2.05 24.61
CA ILE A 73 -0.86 -3.17 25.03
C ILE A 73 0.48 -2.62 25.50
N GLU A 74 1.10 -3.28 26.47
CA GLU A 74 2.44 -2.92 26.90
C GLU A 74 3.43 -3.11 25.73
N ARG A 75 4.31 -2.14 25.58
CA ARG A 75 5.27 -2.10 24.47
C ARG A 75 6.18 -3.32 24.42
N ASP A 76 6.55 -3.88 25.57
CA ASP A 76 7.43 -5.03 25.69
C ASP A 76 6.77 -6.37 25.31
N GLU A 77 5.43 -6.41 25.20
CA GLU A 77 4.70 -7.55 24.65
C GLU A 77 4.77 -7.65 23.12
N ILE A 78 5.25 -6.59 22.45
CA ILE A 78 5.39 -6.59 20.98
C ILE A 78 6.70 -7.28 20.61
N SER A 79 6.58 -8.40 19.89
CA SER A 79 7.73 -9.25 19.55
C SER A 79 8.31 -9.01 18.15
N LYS A 80 7.65 -8.21 17.30
CA LYS A 80 8.07 -7.91 15.93
C LYS A 80 7.91 -6.43 15.61
N GLY A 81 8.66 -5.95 14.61
CA GLY A 81 8.55 -4.58 14.12
C GLY A 81 8.85 -3.52 15.19
N ILE A 82 9.71 -3.84 16.14
CA ILE A 82 10.05 -2.95 17.27
C ILE A 82 10.66 -1.65 16.74
N ASP A 83 11.43 -1.72 15.67
CA ASP A 83 12.05 -0.59 14.95
C ASP A 83 11.04 0.31 14.24
N LEU A 84 9.80 -0.14 14.05
CA LEU A 84 8.72 0.59 13.43
C LEU A 84 7.87 1.38 14.44
N ILE A 85 7.88 1.01 15.73
CA ILE A 85 6.97 1.56 16.76
C ILE A 85 7.12 3.08 16.90
N ASP A 86 8.34 3.59 16.76
CA ASP A 86 8.65 5.02 16.94
C ASP A 86 8.65 5.82 15.63
N LYS A 87 8.10 5.25 14.55
CA LYS A 87 8.03 5.86 13.23
C LYS A 87 6.60 6.15 12.79
N TYR A 88 6.47 7.02 11.79
CA TYR A 88 5.21 7.19 11.06
C TYR A 88 5.11 6.08 10.00
N ASN A 89 4.16 5.16 10.17
CA ASN A 89 4.01 4.01 9.30
C ASN A 89 2.79 4.16 8.41
N VAL A 90 2.98 4.13 7.10
CA VAL A 90 1.88 4.07 6.13
C VAL A 90 1.41 2.64 6.03
N ILE A 91 0.14 2.39 6.34
CA ILE A 91 -0.47 1.05 6.34
C ILE A 91 -1.63 0.95 5.34
N THR A 92 -1.85 -0.26 4.82
CA THR A 92 -3.04 -0.63 4.04
C THR A 92 -3.61 -1.95 4.54
N GLY A 93 -4.89 -2.20 4.24
CA GLY A 93 -5.52 -3.47 4.57
C GLY A 93 -4.89 -4.65 3.82
N THR A 94 -4.87 -5.82 4.46
CA THR A 94 -4.43 -7.08 3.87
C THR A 94 -5.51 -7.75 3.00
N LEU A 95 -6.67 -7.12 2.85
CA LEU A 95 -7.71 -7.52 1.90
C LEU A 95 -7.85 -6.48 0.79
N ASN A 96 -8.04 -6.95 -0.42
CA ASN A 96 -8.36 -6.12 -1.58
C ASN A 96 -9.71 -5.42 -1.35
N ALA A 97 -9.78 -4.13 -1.66
CA ALA A 97 -10.98 -3.31 -1.47
C ALA A 97 -12.18 -3.75 -2.34
N ASP A 98 -11.92 -4.46 -3.44
CA ASP A 98 -12.93 -4.92 -4.41
C ASP A 98 -13.33 -6.39 -4.20
N GLY A 99 -12.80 -7.05 -3.15
CA GLY A 99 -13.14 -8.44 -2.81
C GLY A 99 -12.62 -9.50 -3.79
N GLY A 100 -11.65 -9.14 -4.66
CA GLY A 100 -11.07 -10.03 -5.67
C GLY A 100 -11.33 -9.59 -7.11
N MET A 101 -11.10 -10.49 -8.08
CA MET A 101 -11.17 -10.18 -9.52
C MET A 101 -12.59 -10.03 -10.10
N ALA A 102 -13.65 -10.31 -9.35
CA ALA A 102 -15.03 -10.36 -9.88
C ALA A 102 -15.48 -9.01 -10.49
N LEU A 103 -15.21 -7.89 -9.84
CA LEU A 103 -15.58 -6.55 -10.33
C LEU A 103 -14.93 -6.18 -11.67
N VAL A 104 -13.73 -6.69 -11.92
CA VAL A 104 -13.01 -6.42 -13.16
C VAL A 104 -13.68 -7.11 -14.36
N ALA A 105 -14.31 -8.27 -14.13
CA ALA A 105 -15.04 -8.99 -15.17
C ALA A 105 -16.34 -8.28 -15.58
N GLU A 106 -16.90 -7.43 -14.70
CA GLU A 106 -18.15 -6.69 -14.93
C GLU A 106 -17.93 -5.27 -15.51
N GLY A 107 -16.68 -4.88 -15.77
CA GLY A 107 -16.35 -3.56 -16.34
C GLY A 107 -16.54 -2.39 -15.37
N GLY A 108 -16.58 -2.66 -14.07
CA GLY A 108 -16.66 -1.63 -13.02
C GLY A 108 -15.33 -0.94 -12.74
N LEU A 109 -15.40 0.27 -12.18
CA LEU A 109 -14.22 0.99 -11.69
C LEU A 109 -13.68 0.33 -10.41
N LEU A 110 -12.34 0.19 -10.32
CA LEU A 110 -11.65 -0.51 -9.24
C LEU A 110 -11.20 0.45 -8.14
N ASN A 111 -11.37 0.05 -6.88
CA ASN A 111 -10.71 0.68 -5.72
C ASN A 111 -9.29 0.15 -5.53
N VAL A 112 -9.09 -1.15 -5.72
CA VAL A 112 -7.85 -1.92 -5.64
C VAL A 112 -7.35 -2.11 -4.21
N ILE A 113 -7.12 -1.03 -3.48
CA ILE A 113 -6.68 -1.05 -2.07
C ILE A 113 -7.67 -0.29 -1.19
N ASN A 114 -7.71 -0.62 0.09
CA ASN A 114 -8.37 0.22 1.08
C ASN A 114 -7.59 1.53 1.26
N LYS A 115 -8.30 2.58 1.71
CA LYS A 115 -7.69 3.89 1.97
C LYS A 115 -6.47 3.73 2.88
N PRO A 116 -5.28 4.18 2.45
CA PRO A 116 -4.09 4.15 3.29
C PRO A 116 -4.29 4.95 4.57
N LYS A 117 -3.74 4.46 5.68
CA LYS A 117 -3.74 5.12 6.98
C LYS A 117 -2.30 5.35 7.43
N ILE A 118 -2.11 6.28 8.35
CA ILE A 118 -0.81 6.56 8.97
C ILE A 118 -0.91 6.21 10.45
N LEU A 119 -0.04 5.33 10.91
CA LEU A 119 0.23 5.15 12.33
C LEU A 119 1.24 6.21 12.77
N SER A 120 0.93 6.92 13.84
CA SER A 120 1.87 7.79 14.53
C SER A 120 2.85 6.99 15.39
N PRO A 121 3.97 7.57 15.87
CA PRO A 121 4.79 6.95 16.89
C PRO A 121 3.96 6.47 18.09
N ALA A 122 4.32 5.32 18.63
CA ALA A 122 3.58 4.58 19.65
C ALA A 122 2.20 4.05 19.21
N GLN A 123 1.96 3.94 17.89
CA GLN A 123 0.83 3.21 17.32
C GLN A 123 1.31 1.97 16.56
N VAL A 124 0.58 0.88 16.69
CA VAL A 124 0.81 -0.41 16.01
C VAL A 124 -0.50 -0.92 15.41
N CYS A 125 -0.45 -1.97 14.61
CA CYS A 125 -1.66 -2.55 14.03
C CYS A 125 -1.68 -4.08 14.14
N THR A 126 -2.87 -4.65 14.02
CA THR A 126 -3.06 -6.10 13.94
C THR A 126 -2.74 -6.64 12.53
N LEU A 127 -2.81 -7.94 12.36
CA LEU A 127 -2.56 -8.65 11.09
C LEU A 127 -3.53 -8.26 9.95
N THR A 128 -4.58 -7.47 10.22
CA THR A 128 -5.48 -6.95 9.20
C THR A 128 -4.85 -5.86 8.34
N TYR A 129 -3.70 -5.35 8.77
CA TYR A 129 -2.92 -4.34 8.05
C TYR A 129 -1.50 -4.83 7.79
N MET A 130 -0.89 -4.24 6.78
CA MET A 130 0.54 -4.34 6.49
C MET A 130 1.14 -2.94 6.41
N VAL A 131 2.38 -2.77 6.83
CA VAL A 131 3.15 -1.53 6.64
C VAL A 131 3.68 -1.52 5.22
N ILE A 132 3.41 -0.45 4.49
CA ILE A 132 3.92 -0.22 3.13
C ILE A 132 5.29 0.46 3.18
N SER A 133 5.42 1.48 4.02
CA SER A 133 6.69 2.19 4.23
C SER A 133 6.65 2.93 5.57
N SER A 134 7.83 3.25 6.09
CA SER A 134 8.02 3.91 7.39
C SER A 134 8.89 5.14 7.24
N PHE A 135 8.60 6.21 7.99
CA PHE A 135 9.22 7.52 7.87
C PHE A 135 9.51 8.13 9.24
N ASP A 136 10.49 9.02 9.27
CA ASP A 136 10.82 9.78 10.48
C ASP A 136 9.94 11.03 10.64
N THR A 137 9.23 11.44 9.58
CA THR A 137 8.35 12.62 9.59
C THR A 137 6.94 12.31 9.12
N MET A 138 5.94 12.98 9.72
CA MET A 138 4.54 12.90 9.30
C MET A 138 4.35 13.38 7.85
N GLU A 139 5.12 14.38 7.42
CA GLU A 139 5.03 14.93 6.05
C GLU A 139 5.36 13.87 5.00
N GLN A 140 6.47 13.15 5.17
CA GLN A 140 6.85 12.06 4.25
C GLN A 140 5.82 10.92 4.26
N ALA A 141 5.30 10.57 5.44
CA ALA A 141 4.26 9.55 5.55
C ALA A 141 2.97 9.99 4.84
N THR A 142 2.59 11.28 4.98
CA THR A 142 1.43 11.86 4.29
C THR A 142 1.62 11.83 2.78
N ASN A 143 2.78 12.26 2.28
CA ASN A 143 3.09 12.24 0.85
C ASN A 143 3.06 10.81 0.28
N CYS A 144 3.56 9.82 1.03
CA CYS A 144 3.47 8.41 0.63
C CYS A 144 2.02 7.90 0.65
N ALA A 145 1.23 8.24 1.65
CA ALA A 145 -0.17 7.83 1.72
C ALA A 145 -1.00 8.43 0.56
N GLU A 146 -0.80 9.71 0.23
CA GLU A 146 -1.46 10.36 -0.93
C GLU A 146 -0.98 9.77 -2.26
N TYR A 147 0.31 9.44 -2.39
CA TYR A 147 0.86 8.72 -3.55
C TYR A 147 0.14 7.39 -3.79
N LEU A 148 -0.09 6.60 -2.74
CA LEU A 148 -0.81 5.33 -2.85
C LEU A 148 -2.30 5.50 -3.23
N LYS A 149 -2.90 6.67 -2.98
CA LYS A 149 -4.28 6.97 -3.39
C LYS A 149 -4.40 7.32 -4.87
N THR A 150 -3.31 7.71 -5.54
CA THR A 150 -3.35 8.08 -6.97
C THR A 150 -3.91 6.95 -7.83
N LYS A 151 -4.59 7.29 -8.90
CA LYS A 151 -5.13 6.31 -9.85
C LYS A 151 -4.01 5.54 -10.54
N PHE A 152 -2.92 6.23 -10.90
CA PHE A 152 -1.77 5.59 -11.53
C PHE A 152 -1.19 4.47 -10.67
N ILE A 153 -0.95 4.72 -9.39
CA ILE A 153 -0.36 3.72 -8.49
C ILE A 153 -1.32 2.57 -8.26
N ARG A 154 -2.60 2.84 -8.04
CA ARG A 154 -3.61 1.78 -7.89
C ARG A 154 -3.80 0.98 -9.18
N PHE A 155 -3.65 1.61 -10.34
CA PHE A 155 -3.60 0.90 -11.61
C PHE A 155 -2.46 -0.12 -11.63
N LEU A 156 -1.24 0.27 -11.28
CA LEU A 156 -0.09 -0.64 -11.24
C LEU A 156 -0.31 -1.80 -10.26
N ILE A 157 -0.82 -1.52 -9.05
CA ILE A 157 -1.16 -2.55 -8.07
C ILE A 157 -2.19 -3.53 -8.65
N SER A 158 -3.22 -3.03 -9.34
CA SER A 158 -4.28 -3.87 -9.90
C SER A 158 -3.79 -4.88 -10.93
N ARG A 159 -2.62 -4.65 -11.54
CA ARG A 159 -2.01 -5.58 -12.50
C ARG A 159 -1.33 -6.79 -11.84
N LEU A 160 -1.17 -6.76 -10.51
CA LEU A 160 -0.62 -7.88 -9.71
C LEU A 160 -1.64 -8.48 -8.73
N VAL A 161 -2.89 -8.02 -8.75
CA VAL A 161 -3.95 -8.53 -7.87
C VAL A 161 -4.63 -9.73 -8.51
N GLY A 162 -4.33 -10.93 -8.01
CA GLY A 162 -4.95 -12.19 -8.44
C GLY A 162 -5.90 -12.80 -7.41
N THR A 163 -5.86 -12.33 -6.15
CA THR A 163 -6.66 -12.87 -5.04
C THR A 163 -7.25 -11.76 -4.19
N ALA A 164 -8.13 -12.13 -3.25
CA ALA A 164 -8.66 -11.19 -2.25
C ALA A 164 -7.58 -10.73 -1.25
N TYR A 165 -6.51 -11.49 -1.06
CA TYR A 165 -5.45 -11.19 -0.10
C TYR A 165 -4.34 -10.38 -0.74
N MET A 166 -3.91 -9.32 -0.01
CA MET A 166 -2.83 -8.43 -0.38
C MET A 166 -1.57 -8.74 0.43
N THR A 167 -0.45 -8.78 -0.24
CA THR A 167 0.89 -8.92 0.34
C THR A 167 1.83 -7.90 -0.31
N TYR A 168 3.09 -7.84 0.09
CA TYR A 168 4.09 -6.98 -0.55
C TYR A 168 4.23 -7.22 -2.06
N LYS A 169 3.89 -8.43 -2.56
CA LYS A 169 4.02 -8.79 -3.98
C LYS A 169 3.14 -7.93 -4.89
N GLN A 170 1.92 -7.58 -4.45
CA GLN A 170 1.03 -6.74 -5.23
C GLN A 170 1.55 -5.32 -5.44
N TYR A 171 2.51 -4.90 -4.61
CA TYR A 171 3.19 -3.60 -4.75
C TYR A 171 4.45 -3.67 -5.62
N GLY A 172 4.74 -4.82 -6.24
CA GLY A 172 5.93 -5.09 -7.03
C GLY A 172 6.17 -4.11 -8.18
N LEU A 173 5.11 -3.66 -8.87
CA LEU A 173 5.21 -2.69 -9.96
C LEU A 173 5.22 -1.22 -9.48
N VAL A 174 4.98 -0.95 -8.21
CA VAL A 174 4.90 0.41 -7.67
C VAL A 174 6.30 0.98 -7.45
N PRO A 175 6.69 2.07 -8.10
CA PRO A 175 7.99 2.67 -7.91
C PRO A 175 8.19 3.22 -6.49
N LEU A 176 9.35 3.01 -5.90
CA LEU A 176 9.76 3.69 -4.68
C LEU A 176 10.36 5.05 -5.07
N LEU A 177 9.63 6.11 -4.76
CA LEU A 177 10.01 7.49 -5.06
C LEU A 177 10.49 8.22 -3.80
N ASP A 178 10.99 9.44 -3.97
CA ASP A 178 11.26 10.35 -2.87
C ASP A 178 9.95 10.99 -2.39
N PHE A 179 9.64 10.85 -1.10
CA PHE A 179 8.45 11.38 -0.47
C PHE A 179 8.69 12.70 0.29
N SER A 180 9.81 13.39 0.06
CA SER A 180 10.03 14.74 0.56
C SER A 180 9.08 15.79 -0.06
N HIS A 181 8.36 15.42 -1.13
CA HIS A 181 7.36 16.24 -1.81
C HIS A 181 6.16 15.38 -2.27
N PRO A 182 4.98 15.98 -2.49
CA PRO A 182 3.79 15.23 -2.89
C PRO A 182 3.89 14.76 -4.35
N TRP A 183 3.29 13.59 -4.62
CA TRP A 183 3.08 13.04 -5.95
C TRP A 183 1.59 13.02 -6.29
N THR A 184 1.23 13.59 -7.43
CA THR A 184 -0.13 13.57 -7.98
C THR A 184 -0.18 12.69 -9.23
N ASP A 185 -1.39 12.29 -9.66
CA ASP A 185 -1.56 11.59 -10.94
C ASP A 185 -0.92 12.33 -12.09
N GLN A 186 -1.11 13.67 -12.16
CA GLN A 186 -0.53 14.50 -13.23
C GLN A 186 1.01 14.41 -13.24
N LEU A 187 1.67 14.57 -12.09
CA LEU A 187 3.13 14.47 -11.99
C LEU A 187 3.65 13.08 -12.37
N LEU A 188 2.89 12.04 -12.02
CA LEU A 188 3.24 10.67 -12.36
C LEU A 188 3.06 10.40 -13.85
N TYR A 189 1.98 10.87 -14.48
CA TYR A 189 1.75 10.74 -15.91
C TYR A 189 2.87 11.42 -16.73
N GLU A 190 3.28 12.63 -16.32
CA GLU A 190 4.40 13.37 -16.93
C GLU A 190 5.73 12.63 -16.73
N LYS A 191 6.01 12.19 -15.50
CA LYS A 191 7.24 11.47 -15.16
C LYS A 191 7.44 10.21 -15.99
N TYR A 192 6.37 9.45 -16.24
CA TYR A 192 6.43 8.20 -17.00
C TYR A 192 6.11 8.40 -18.49
N GLY A 193 5.89 9.63 -18.94
CA GLY A 193 5.65 9.96 -20.36
C GLY A 193 4.43 9.26 -20.94
N LEU A 194 3.31 9.23 -20.17
CA LEU A 194 2.09 8.57 -20.62
C LEU A 194 1.42 9.37 -21.75
N THR A 195 0.90 8.65 -22.72
CA THR A 195 0.04 9.23 -23.78
C THR A 195 -1.34 9.53 -23.24
N GLN A 196 -2.11 10.37 -23.94
CA GLN A 196 -3.49 10.67 -23.54
C GLN A 196 -4.38 9.41 -23.51
N ASP A 197 -4.17 8.47 -24.42
CA ASP A 197 -4.94 7.21 -24.44
C ASP A 197 -4.62 6.33 -23.22
N GLU A 198 -3.35 6.27 -22.79
CA GLU A 198 -2.95 5.55 -21.58
C GLU A 198 -3.52 6.21 -20.31
N ILE A 199 -3.51 7.55 -20.25
CA ILE A 199 -4.14 8.31 -19.17
C ILE A 199 -5.64 8.02 -19.12
N ASN A 200 -6.34 8.12 -20.23
CA ASN A 200 -7.77 7.83 -20.34
C ASN A 200 -8.08 6.39 -19.90
N HIS A 201 -7.20 5.43 -20.26
CA HIS A 201 -7.34 4.04 -19.85
C HIS A 201 -7.25 3.89 -18.32
N ILE A 202 -6.30 4.55 -17.66
CA ILE A 202 -6.18 4.54 -16.19
C ILE A 202 -7.42 5.20 -15.56
N GLU A 203 -7.80 6.39 -16.06
CA GLU A 203 -8.93 7.18 -15.55
C GLU A 203 -10.27 6.44 -15.61
N THR A 204 -10.46 5.60 -16.64
CA THR A 204 -11.66 4.79 -16.83
C THR A 204 -11.58 3.42 -16.17
N THR A 205 -10.43 3.03 -15.61
CA THR A 205 -10.25 1.75 -14.91
C THR A 205 -10.31 1.93 -13.40
N ILE A 206 -9.78 3.03 -12.86
CA ILE A 206 -9.59 3.23 -11.42
C ILE A 206 -10.55 4.29 -10.88
N LYS A 207 -11.27 3.93 -9.82
CA LYS A 207 -12.21 4.82 -9.12
C LYS A 207 -11.44 5.94 -8.39
N PRO A 208 -11.94 7.20 -8.34
CA PRO A 208 -11.38 8.21 -7.44
C PRO A 208 -11.36 7.73 -5.99
N MET A 209 -10.33 8.11 -5.22
CA MET A 209 -10.23 7.84 -3.78
C MET A 209 -10.05 9.17 -3.04
N GLU A 210 -11.02 9.53 -2.22
CA GLU A 210 -11.01 10.74 -1.38
C GLU A 210 -10.29 10.52 -0.06
#